data_ff9bd51cee17cd0a5a1ed45c7bf7488e
#
_entry.id   ff9bd51cee17cd0a5a1ed45c7bf7488e
#
_cell.length_a   1.000
_cell.length_b   1.000
_cell.length_c   1.000
_cell.angle_alpha   90.00
_cell.angle_beta   90.00
_cell.angle_gamma   90.00
#
_symmetry.space_group_name_H-M   'P 1'
#
loop_
_entity.id
_entity.type
_entity.pdbx_description
1 polymer ?
#
loop_
_entity_poly.entity_id
_entity_poly.type
_entity_poly.pdbx_seq_one_letter_code
_entity_poly.pdbx_strand_id
1 'polypeptide(L)'
;RPARSVLCIALIAFATFVIVAVEAFKRDDSETLADRHSGGGGYALLMETLLPIVHDLDDPAGRDAVNLPPAGELQNVHFERFRVRPGDDTSCLNLYQPKNPRILGATQNFMTAGRFAFQSSLAETPEERANPWLLLNRELDGEAIPVITDANSMTYVLHMRLGDEIVVPGSSDRPIRLRLVAALSDSIFQGELLMAEQRFIRLFPEWEGYRFFLADMPLGQTGDVTELLESRLSDFGADVASTSERLAGFHRVEYTYLSTFQMLGGLGLVLGTFGLGAILLRNVLERRRELALLRALGYTRSDFFAMVVAENVLLLVSGLVVGTVCALISIAPMFVDRGGRLPADTVALLLLGVLGTGLLASLGATVAALRAPLLSALRTE
;
A
#
# COMPACT_ATOMS: atom_id res chain seq x y z
N ARG A 1 32.25 -29.35 2.58
CA ARG A 1 32.36 -28.84 1.18
C ARG A 1 31.63 -27.48 1.14
N PRO A 2 32.35 -26.37 0.96
CA PRO A 2 31.77 -25.00 1.13
C PRO A 2 30.65 -24.69 0.15
N ALA A 3 30.70 -25.21 -1.07
CA ALA A 3 29.68 -24.91 -2.08
C ALA A 3 28.23 -25.27 -1.69
N ARG A 4 28.01 -26.34 -0.94
CA ARG A 4 26.68 -26.76 -0.50
C ARG A 4 26.13 -25.87 0.61
N SER A 5 26.99 -25.53 1.59
CA SER A 5 26.58 -24.60 2.67
C SER A 5 26.28 -23.24 2.12
N VAL A 6 27.03 -22.76 1.12
CA VAL A 6 26.74 -21.49 0.41
C VAL A 6 25.40 -21.55 -0.31
N LEU A 7 25.08 -22.67 -0.98
CA LEU A 7 23.79 -22.82 -1.65
C LEU A 7 22.61 -22.76 -0.66
N CYS A 8 22.73 -23.44 0.50
CA CYS A 8 21.69 -23.37 1.54
C CYS A 8 21.52 -21.97 2.09
N ILE A 9 22.60 -21.27 2.41
CA ILE A 9 22.59 -19.88 2.88
C ILE A 9 21.92 -19.01 1.81
N ALA A 10 22.29 -19.17 0.54
CA ALA A 10 21.71 -18.39 -0.56
C ALA A 10 20.20 -18.60 -0.73
N LEU A 11 19.72 -19.84 -0.63
CA LEU A 11 18.28 -20.12 -0.73
C LEU A 11 17.49 -19.53 0.44
N ILE A 12 18.00 -19.67 1.67
CA ILE A 12 17.37 -19.10 2.87
C ILE A 12 17.40 -17.57 2.79
N ALA A 13 18.54 -16.99 2.39
CA ALA A 13 18.69 -15.55 2.25
C ALA A 13 17.75 -14.97 1.19
N PHE A 14 17.60 -15.65 0.05
CA PHE A 14 16.66 -15.24 -0.99
C PHE A 14 15.20 -15.28 -0.50
N ALA A 15 14.81 -16.38 0.15
CA ALA A 15 13.46 -16.50 0.70
C ALA A 15 13.19 -15.40 1.75
N THR A 16 14.12 -15.18 2.67
CA THR A 16 14.04 -14.13 3.70
C THR A 16 13.98 -12.73 3.06
N PHE A 17 14.82 -12.48 2.05
CA PHE A 17 14.82 -11.23 1.29
C PHE A 17 13.45 -10.94 0.70
N VAL A 18 12.86 -11.90 -0.01
CA VAL A 18 11.54 -11.73 -0.64
C VAL A 18 10.45 -11.47 0.40
N ILE A 19 10.44 -12.24 1.49
CA ILE A 19 9.42 -12.08 2.56
C ILE A 19 9.54 -10.70 3.21
N VAL A 20 10.74 -10.28 3.60
CA VAL A 20 10.95 -8.97 4.26
C VAL A 20 10.71 -7.82 3.30
N ALA A 21 11.17 -7.92 2.05
CA ALA A 21 10.96 -6.89 1.05
C ALA A 21 9.47 -6.71 0.75
N VAL A 22 8.75 -7.80 0.51
CA VAL A 22 7.30 -7.74 0.21
C VAL A 22 6.51 -7.15 1.37
N GLU A 23 6.83 -7.54 2.62
CA GLU A 23 6.13 -7.02 3.79
C GLU A 23 6.36 -5.52 3.99
N ALA A 24 7.55 -5.02 3.69
CA ALA A 24 7.85 -3.59 3.78
C ALA A 24 7.08 -2.74 2.75
N PHE A 25 6.60 -3.34 1.66
CA PHE A 25 5.76 -2.66 0.66
C PHE A 25 4.26 -2.71 0.97
N LYS A 26 3.85 -3.59 1.92
CA LYS A 26 2.45 -3.59 2.37
C LYS A 26 2.17 -2.34 3.19
N ARG A 27 1.04 -1.72 2.92
CA ARG A 27 0.51 -0.59 3.68
C ARG A 27 -0.68 -1.05 4.48
N ASP A 28 -0.79 -0.57 5.70
CA ASP A 28 -1.98 -0.72 6.50
C ASP A 28 -2.80 0.57 6.40
N ASP A 29 -3.73 0.60 5.45
CA ASP A 29 -4.57 1.75 5.19
C ASP A 29 -5.57 1.98 6.35
N SER A 30 -5.77 1.00 7.23
CA SER A 30 -6.73 1.08 8.33
C SER A 30 -6.25 1.94 9.50
N GLU A 31 -4.95 1.93 9.81
CA GLU A 31 -4.39 2.72 10.91
C GLU A 31 -4.33 4.22 10.62
N THR A 32 -4.38 4.61 9.34
CA THR A 32 -4.22 6.00 8.91
C THR A 32 -5.54 6.74 8.66
N LEU A 33 -6.70 6.07 8.84
CA LEU A 33 -8.02 6.65 8.55
C LEU A 33 -8.32 7.95 9.31
N ALA A 34 -7.86 8.08 10.55
CA ALA A 34 -8.08 9.29 11.36
C ALA A 34 -7.04 10.40 11.10
N ASP A 35 -5.95 10.09 10.39
CA ASP A 35 -4.90 11.07 10.12
C ASP A 35 -5.31 12.01 8.98
N ARG A 36 -5.36 13.29 9.29
CA ARG A 36 -5.66 14.35 8.31
C ARG A 36 -4.62 14.48 7.19
N HIS A 37 -3.42 13.95 7.41
CA HIS A 37 -2.33 13.92 6.42
C HIS A 37 -2.16 12.52 5.79
N SER A 38 -3.21 11.71 5.84
CA SER A 38 -3.26 10.42 5.12
C SER A 38 -3.80 10.58 3.69
N GLY A 39 -3.77 9.49 2.91
CA GLY A 39 -4.40 9.42 1.59
C GLY A 39 -5.92 9.60 1.61
N GLY A 40 -6.59 9.33 2.74
CA GLY A 40 -8.01 9.61 2.97
C GLY A 40 -8.28 11.02 3.51
N GLY A 41 -7.24 11.80 3.88
CA GLY A 41 -7.39 13.14 4.45
C GLY A 41 -8.11 13.19 5.79
N GLY A 42 -8.24 12.06 6.51
CA GLY A 42 -9.02 11.93 7.75
C GLY A 42 -10.53 11.91 7.53
N TYR A 43 -11.00 11.76 6.30
CA TYR A 43 -12.42 11.54 6.00
C TYR A 43 -12.76 10.05 6.09
N ALA A 44 -13.88 9.71 6.74
CA ALA A 44 -14.28 8.33 6.94
C ALA A 44 -14.98 7.73 5.71
N LEU A 45 -15.86 8.51 5.07
CA LEU A 45 -16.64 8.09 3.92
C LEU A 45 -16.44 9.00 2.72
N LEU A 46 -16.63 8.41 1.56
CA LEU A 46 -16.73 9.04 0.26
C LEU A 46 -18.10 8.68 -0.32
N MET A 47 -18.82 9.65 -0.86
CA MET A 47 -20.09 9.45 -1.54
C MET A 47 -20.03 10.05 -2.93
N GLU A 48 -20.45 9.28 -3.93
CA GLU A 48 -20.67 9.74 -5.30
C GLU A 48 -22.16 9.67 -5.64
N THR A 49 -22.67 10.63 -6.41
CA THR A 49 -24.07 10.65 -6.84
C THR A 49 -24.17 10.74 -8.36
N LEU A 50 -25.16 10.06 -8.93
CA LEU A 50 -25.46 10.13 -10.37
C LEU A 50 -26.11 11.46 -10.72
N LEU A 51 -27.03 11.96 -9.88
CA LEU A 51 -27.66 13.25 -10.04
C LEU A 51 -26.99 14.29 -9.13
N PRO A 52 -26.87 15.55 -9.56
CA PRO A 52 -26.25 16.58 -8.74
C PRO A 52 -27.13 16.98 -7.56
N ILE A 53 -26.53 17.14 -6.40
CA ILE A 53 -27.16 17.73 -5.21
C ILE A 53 -26.76 19.20 -5.17
N VAL A 54 -27.74 20.08 -5.15
CA VAL A 54 -27.55 21.55 -5.13
C VAL A 54 -27.61 22.13 -3.72
N HIS A 55 -28.14 21.35 -2.77
CA HIS A 55 -28.34 21.76 -1.39
C HIS A 55 -27.08 21.48 -0.55
N ASP A 56 -26.89 22.28 0.49
CA ASP A 56 -25.81 22.07 1.45
C ASP A 56 -26.23 21.00 2.47
N LEU A 57 -25.51 19.89 2.50
CA LEU A 57 -25.80 18.77 3.42
C LEU A 57 -25.40 19.08 4.88
N ASP A 58 -24.64 20.14 5.13
CA ASP A 58 -24.34 20.60 6.48
C ASP A 58 -25.42 21.52 7.05
N ASP A 59 -26.25 22.13 6.17
CA ASP A 59 -27.38 22.92 6.57
C ASP A 59 -28.61 22.04 6.83
N PRO A 60 -29.32 22.19 7.96
CA PRO A 60 -30.58 21.47 8.24
C PRO A 60 -31.63 21.60 7.15
N ALA A 61 -31.82 22.80 6.55
CA ALA A 61 -32.75 23.01 5.46
C ALA A 61 -32.30 22.28 4.17
N GLY A 62 -31.00 22.19 3.94
CA GLY A 62 -30.45 21.43 2.83
C GLY A 62 -30.66 19.92 3.00
N ARG A 63 -30.50 19.39 4.21
CA ARG A 63 -30.80 17.98 4.54
C ARG A 63 -32.30 17.67 4.32
N ASP A 64 -33.20 18.53 4.80
CA ASP A 64 -34.62 18.34 4.64
C ASP A 64 -35.03 18.31 3.15
N ALA A 65 -34.44 19.17 2.33
CA ALA A 65 -34.70 19.22 0.89
C ALA A 65 -34.32 17.94 0.13
N VAL A 66 -33.41 17.12 0.66
CA VAL A 66 -33.00 15.82 0.10
C VAL A 66 -33.47 14.64 0.96
N ASN A 67 -34.45 14.87 1.85
CA ASN A 67 -35.04 13.84 2.71
C ASN A 67 -34.06 13.17 3.69
N LEU A 68 -33.00 13.88 4.10
CA LEU A 68 -32.09 13.46 5.17
C LEU A 68 -32.56 13.96 6.53
N PRO A 69 -32.32 13.22 7.62
CA PRO A 69 -32.70 13.66 8.95
C PRO A 69 -31.94 14.95 9.34
N PRO A 70 -32.64 15.98 9.90
CA PRO A 70 -32.02 17.27 10.21
C PRO A 70 -31.05 17.20 11.38
N ALA A 71 -31.20 16.21 12.28
CA ALA A 71 -30.38 15.99 13.46
C ALA A 71 -30.37 14.49 13.85
N GLY A 72 -29.63 14.11 14.89
CA GLY A 72 -29.56 12.73 15.40
C GLY A 72 -28.40 11.97 14.76
N GLU A 73 -28.66 11.03 13.88
CA GLU A 73 -27.66 10.14 13.27
C GLU A 73 -26.56 10.89 12.49
N LEU A 74 -26.85 12.10 11.96
CA LEU A 74 -25.91 12.96 11.25
C LEU A 74 -25.38 14.15 12.07
N GLN A 75 -25.54 14.16 13.40
CA GLN A 75 -25.18 15.31 14.23
C GLN A 75 -23.67 15.65 14.20
N ASN A 76 -22.81 14.63 14.05
CA ASN A 76 -21.35 14.78 14.03
C ASN A 76 -20.77 14.48 12.64
N VAL A 77 -21.56 14.61 11.60
CA VAL A 77 -21.13 14.38 10.22
C VAL A 77 -21.05 15.72 9.50
N HIS A 78 -19.87 16.02 8.97
CA HIS A 78 -19.61 17.19 8.13
C HIS A 78 -19.26 16.76 6.72
N PHE A 79 -19.87 17.42 5.72
CA PHE A 79 -19.71 17.08 4.32
C PHE A 79 -18.86 18.13 3.60
N GLU A 80 -17.72 17.71 3.04
CA GLU A 80 -17.03 18.47 2.01
C GLU A 80 -17.57 18.06 0.64
N ARG A 81 -17.85 19.03 -0.20
CA ARG A 81 -18.54 18.82 -1.48
C ARG A 81 -17.70 19.28 -2.66
N PHE A 82 -17.83 18.56 -3.77
CA PHE A 82 -17.08 18.83 -4.98
C PHE A 82 -18.01 18.84 -6.20
N ARG A 83 -17.82 19.80 -7.08
CA ARG A 83 -18.37 19.75 -8.43
C ARG A 83 -17.61 18.73 -9.26
N VAL A 84 -18.30 18.06 -10.18
CA VAL A 84 -17.70 17.01 -10.99
C VAL A 84 -17.96 17.26 -12.46
N ARG A 85 -16.90 17.37 -13.24
CA ARG A 85 -16.94 17.20 -14.68
C ARG A 85 -16.51 15.78 -15.00
N PRO A 86 -17.41 14.93 -15.54
CA PRO A 86 -17.06 13.58 -15.95
C PRO A 86 -15.93 13.56 -16.97
N GLY A 87 -15.16 12.50 -16.97
CA GLY A 87 -14.04 12.32 -17.86
C GLY A 87 -13.87 10.86 -18.27
N ASP A 88 -12.81 10.59 -19.02
CA ASP A 88 -12.42 9.25 -19.41
C ASP A 88 -12.01 8.45 -18.17
N ASP A 89 -12.20 7.13 -18.22
CA ASP A 89 -11.70 6.24 -17.18
C ASP A 89 -10.17 6.31 -17.11
N THR A 90 -9.66 6.74 -15.96
CA THR A 90 -8.24 6.92 -15.69
C THR A 90 -7.68 5.79 -14.82
N SER A 91 -8.34 4.63 -14.80
CA SER A 91 -7.86 3.46 -14.09
C SER A 91 -6.55 2.95 -14.69
N CYS A 92 -5.72 2.30 -13.86
CA CYS A 92 -4.47 1.65 -14.30
C CYS A 92 -4.70 0.53 -15.35
N LEU A 93 -5.96 0.16 -15.62
CA LEU A 93 -6.36 -0.79 -16.65
C LEU A 93 -6.47 -0.13 -18.04
N ASN A 94 -6.55 1.20 -18.08
CA ASN A 94 -6.56 1.94 -19.36
C ASN A 94 -5.15 2.32 -19.74
N LEU A 95 -4.61 1.64 -20.77
CA LEU A 95 -3.25 1.85 -21.27
C LEU A 95 -3.09 3.16 -22.07
N TYR A 96 -4.17 3.89 -22.30
CA TYR A 96 -4.14 5.14 -23.06
C TYR A 96 -4.17 6.33 -22.11
N GLN A 97 -3.32 7.32 -22.39
CA GLN A 97 -3.37 8.60 -21.70
C GLN A 97 -4.77 9.22 -21.91
N PRO A 98 -5.50 9.55 -20.83
CA PRO A 98 -6.83 10.14 -20.93
C PRO A 98 -6.75 11.51 -21.60
N LYS A 99 -7.53 11.70 -22.66
CA LYS A 99 -7.62 12.99 -23.35
C LYS A 99 -8.57 13.95 -22.64
N ASN A 100 -9.43 13.40 -21.82
CA ASN A 100 -10.49 14.13 -21.13
C ASN A 100 -10.59 13.65 -19.68
N PRO A 101 -9.60 13.96 -18.81
CA PRO A 101 -9.59 13.48 -17.43
C PRO A 101 -10.79 14.02 -16.65
N ARG A 102 -11.25 13.27 -15.64
CA ARG A 102 -12.26 13.71 -14.67
C ARG A 102 -11.71 14.88 -13.86
N ILE A 103 -12.53 15.95 -13.71
CA ILE A 103 -12.12 17.16 -13.02
C ILE A 103 -13.07 17.42 -11.85
N LEU A 104 -12.50 17.68 -10.68
CA LEU A 104 -13.22 18.06 -9.47
C LEU A 104 -13.01 19.53 -9.14
N GLY A 105 -14.08 20.24 -8.80
CA GLY A 105 -14.05 21.60 -8.27
C GLY A 105 -14.03 21.57 -6.74
N ALA A 106 -12.88 21.89 -6.13
CA ALA A 106 -12.70 21.93 -4.68
C ALA A 106 -13.16 23.27 -4.09
N THR A 107 -13.92 23.21 -3.01
CA THR A 107 -14.40 24.42 -2.31
C THR A 107 -13.27 25.15 -1.60
N GLN A 108 -13.45 26.43 -1.30
CA GLN A 108 -12.47 27.21 -0.55
C GLN A 108 -12.28 26.65 0.87
N ASN A 109 -13.35 26.14 1.50
CA ASN A 109 -13.29 25.53 2.83
C ASN A 109 -12.39 24.30 2.83
N PHE A 110 -12.57 23.40 1.87
CA PHE A 110 -11.72 22.23 1.69
C PHE A 110 -10.25 22.62 1.51
N MET A 111 -9.93 23.59 0.65
CA MET A 111 -8.56 24.04 0.42
C MET A 111 -7.89 24.65 1.66
N THR A 112 -8.66 25.42 2.44
CA THR A 112 -8.12 26.06 3.68
C THR A 112 -7.95 25.05 4.83
N ALA A 113 -8.72 23.97 4.84
CA ALA A 113 -8.57 22.91 5.83
C ALA A 113 -7.19 22.21 5.79
N GLY A 114 -6.46 22.28 4.67
CA GLY A 114 -5.08 21.84 4.55
C GLY A 114 -4.87 20.35 4.80
N ARG A 115 -5.88 19.53 4.51
CA ARG A 115 -5.82 18.07 4.70
C ARG A 115 -5.07 17.40 3.54
N PHE A 116 -4.78 16.12 3.67
CA PHE A 116 -4.01 15.26 2.77
C PHE A 116 -2.49 15.55 2.79
N ALA A 117 -1.72 14.54 2.51
CA ALA A 117 -0.28 14.65 2.32
C ALA A 117 0.04 14.98 0.85
N PHE A 118 1.08 15.77 0.65
CA PHE A 118 1.62 16.05 -0.67
C PHE A 118 2.97 15.35 -0.85
N GLN A 119 3.15 14.69 -1.98
CA GLN A 119 4.45 14.14 -2.36
C GLN A 119 5.38 15.22 -2.89
N SER A 120 4.84 16.17 -3.64
CA SER A 120 5.61 17.26 -4.25
C SER A 120 4.71 18.44 -4.61
N SER A 121 5.27 19.67 -4.63
CA SER A 121 4.54 20.88 -4.98
C SER A 121 5.47 21.95 -5.54
N LEU A 122 4.91 22.89 -6.32
CA LEU A 122 5.59 24.10 -6.79
C LEU A 122 5.42 25.29 -5.82
N ALA A 123 5.30 25.00 -4.52
CA ALA A 123 5.14 26.00 -3.47
C ALA A 123 6.41 26.87 -3.32
N GLU A 124 6.26 28.18 -3.42
CA GLU A 124 7.35 29.14 -3.28
C GLU A 124 7.31 29.83 -1.93
N THR A 125 6.11 30.19 -1.45
CA THR A 125 5.92 30.88 -0.18
C THR A 125 5.88 29.90 1.01
N PRO A 126 6.18 30.34 2.23
CA PRO A 126 6.04 29.51 3.43
C PRO A 126 4.60 29.01 3.64
N GLU A 127 3.61 29.82 3.30
CA GLU A 127 2.19 29.50 3.43
C GLU A 127 1.78 28.39 2.46
N GLU A 128 2.22 28.49 1.20
CA GLU A 128 1.98 27.44 0.18
C GLU A 128 2.70 26.13 0.53
N ARG A 129 3.89 26.20 1.16
CA ARG A 129 4.60 25.00 1.64
C ARG A 129 3.86 24.32 2.80
N ALA A 130 3.26 25.13 3.67
CA ALA A 130 2.45 24.61 4.77
C ALA A 130 1.11 24.02 4.27
N ASN A 131 0.52 24.65 3.24
CA ASN A 131 -0.74 24.19 2.64
C ASN A 131 -0.69 24.35 1.10
N PRO A 132 -0.22 23.32 0.36
CA PRO A 132 -0.12 23.38 -1.09
C PRO A 132 -1.47 23.48 -1.84
N TRP A 133 -2.60 23.26 -1.18
CA TRP A 133 -3.92 23.52 -1.78
C TRP A 133 -4.10 24.97 -2.22
N LEU A 134 -3.41 25.91 -1.55
CA LEU A 134 -3.47 27.34 -1.88
C LEU A 134 -2.96 27.64 -3.30
N LEU A 135 -2.11 26.76 -3.87
CA LEU A 135 -1.64 26.88 -5.25
C LEU A 135 -2.78 26.87 -6.27
N LEU A 136 -3.93 26.29 -5.95
CA LEU A 136 -5.11 26.32 -6.82
C LEU A 136 -5.68 27.73 -7.04
N ASN A 137 -5.39 28.65 -6.14
CA ASN A 137 -5.80 30.07 -6.27
C ASN A 137 -4.78 30.94 -7.01
N ARG A 138 -3.57 30.41 -7.26
CA ARG A 138 -2.48 31.16 -7.89
C ARG A 138 -2.81 31.50 -9.35
N GLU A 139 -2.57 32.73 -9.75
CA GLU A 139 -2.57 33.12 -11.15
C GLU A 139 -1.26 32.69 -11.81
N LEU A 140 -1.37 31.95 -12.90
CA LEU A 140 -0.21 31.44 -13.64
C LEU A 140 -0.03 32.23 -14.95
N ASP A 141 1.21 32.33 -15.41
CA ASP A 141 1.51 32.96 -16.69
C ASP A 141 0.85 32.19 -17.85
N GLY A 142 0.37 32.95 -18.83
CA GLY A 142 -0.18 32.39 -20.08
C GLY A 142 -1.57 31.77 -19.97
N GLU A 143 -2.42 32.22 -19.04
CA GLU A 143 -3.80 31.77 -18.82
C GLU A 143 -3.95 30.26 -18.47
N ALA A 144 -2.85 29.60 -18.09
CA ALA A 144 -2.92 28.23 -17.60
C ALA A 144 -3.61 28.16 -16.23
N ILE A 145 -4.44 27.15 -16.03
CA ILE A 145 -5.21 26.94 -14.79
C ILE A 145 -4.45 25.95 -13.89
N PRO A 146 -4.14 26.30 -12.63
CA PRO A 146 -3.50 25.39 -11.71
C PRO A 146 -4.43 24.24 -11.34
N VAL A 147 -3.88 23.02 -11.39
CA VAL A 147 -4.56 21.79 -10.97
C VAL A 147 -3.64 20.94 -10.12
N ILE A 148 -4.24 20.14 -9.24
CA ILE A 148 -3.59 19.16 -8.38
C ILE A 148 -4.11 17.78 -8.78
N THR A 149 -3.26 16.77 -8.71
CA THR A 149 -3.65 15.37 -8.90
C THR A 149 -2.91 14.47 -7.94
N ASP A 150 -3.22 13.19 -7.90
CA ASP A 150 -2.45 12.20 -7.18
C ASP A 150 -1.12 11.90 -7.89
N ALA A 151 -0.06 11.62 -7.14
CA ALA A 151 1.29 11.38 -7.67
C ALA A 151 1.36 10.12 -8.55
N ASN A 152 0.60 9.07 -8.21
CA ASN A 152 0.52 7.87 -9.04
C ASN A 152 -0.16 8.18 -10.37
N SER A 153 -1.25 8.94 -10.34
CA SER A 153 -1.95 9.40 -11.54
C SER A 153 -1.08 10.30 -12.41
N MET A 154 -0.35 11.25 -11.79
CA MET A 154 0.60 12.10 -12.50
C MET A 154 1.64 11.28 -13.26
N THR A 155 2.26 10.31 -12.58
CA THR A 155 3.41 9.57 -13.11
C THR A 155 3.00 8.47 -14.09
N TYR A 156 2.00 7.66 -13.73
CA TYR A 156 1.69 6.40 -14.43
C TYR A 156 0.49 6.49 -15.37
N VAL A 157 -0.42 7.45 -15.16
CA VAL A 157 -1.62 7.62 -15.99
C VAL A 157 -1.46 8.78 -16.97
N LEU A 158 -1.08 9.96 -16.44
CA LEU A 158 -0.90 11.16 -17.26
C LEU A 158 0.48 11.25 -17.91
N HIS A 159 1.48 10.51 -17.38
CA HIS A 159 2.88 10.57 -17.80
C HIS A 159 3.45 11.99 -17.78
N MET A 160 3.13 12.75 -16.75
CA MET A 160 3.47 14.16 -16.59
C MET A 160 4.36 14.40 -15.37
N ARG A 161 4.93 15.60 -15.31
CA ARG A 161 5.71 16.12 -14.17
C ARG A 161 5.09 17.41 -13.67
N LEU A 162 5.48 17.84 -12.47
CA LEU A 162 5.10 19.15 -11.98
C LEU A 162 5.54 20.26 -12.95
N GLY A 163 4.62 21.17 -13.23
CA GLY A 163 4.81 22.26 -14.18
C GLY A 163 4.38 21.95 -15.60
N ASP A 164 4.16 20.68 -15.95
CA ASP A 164 3.66 20.29 -17.28
C ASP A 164 2.18 20.72 -17.44
N GLU A 165 1.78 20.90 -18.70
CA GLU A 165 0.44 21.31 -19.09
C GLU A 165 -0.29 20.22 -19.86
N ILE A 166 -1.55 20.03 -19.52
CA ILE A 166 -2.51 19.23 -20.28
C ILE A 166 -3.57 20.15 -20.89
N VAL A 167 -3.95 19.87 -22.13
CA VAL A 167 -5.01 20.62 -22.82
C VAL A 167 -6.29 19.79 -22.80
N VAL A 168 -7.35 20.35 -22.24
CA VAL A 168 -8.68 19.72 -22.20
C VAL A 168 -9.70 20.56 -22.95
N PRO A 169 -10.75 19.95 -23.53
CA PRO A 169 -11.85 20.71 -24.16
C PRO A 169 -12.64 21.47 -23.10
N GLY A 170 -12.87 22.74 -23.31
CA GLY A 170 -13.76 23.58 -22.51
C GLY A 170 -15.19 23.58 -23.03
N SER A 171 -16.13 24.17 -22.27
CA SER A 171 -17.56 24.22 -22.61
C SER A 171 -17.89 24.91 -23.93
N SER A 172 -17.02 25.80 -24.40
CA SER A 172 -17.20 26.53 -25.67
C SER A 172 -16.30 26.00 -26.79
N ASP A 173 -15.89 24.75 -26.72
CA ASP A 173 -14.92 24.10 -27.66
C ASP A 173 -13.55 24.80 -27.71
N ARG A 174 -13.30 25.71 -26.77
CA ARG A 174 -12.00 26.36 -26.61
C ARG A 174 -11.11 25.49 -25.75
N PRO A 175 -9.87 25.20 -26.18
CA PRO A 175 -8.94 24.40 -25.39
C PRO A 175 -8.57 25.17 -24.10
N ILE A 176 -8.65 24.48 -22.97
CA ILE A 176 -8.22 24.97 -21.65
C ILE A 176 -6.89 24.34 -21.33
N ARG A 177 -5.90 25.14 -20.94
CA ARG A 177 -4.61 24.65 -20.48
C ARG A 177 -4.64 24.50 -18.97
N LEU A 178 -4.41 23.28 -18.47
CA LEU A 178 -4.31 22.96 -17.06
C LEU A 178 -2.85 22.65 -16.74
N ARG A 179 -2.28 23.33 -15.74
CA ARG A 179 -0.89 23.12 -15.30
C ARG A 179 -0.86 22.42 -13.95
N LEU A 180 -0.10 21.34 -13.87
CA LEU A 180 0.10 20.59 -12.62
C LEU A 180 0.99 21.37 -11.67
N VAL A 181 0.44 21.78 -10.50
CA VAL A 181 1.15 22.58 -9.49
C VAL A 181 1.52 21.80 -8.24
N ALA A 182 0.83 20.71 -7.95
CA ALA A 182 1.17 19.82 -6.84
C ALA A 182 0.67 18.40 -7.09
N ALA A 183 1.24 17.44 -6.40
CA ALA A 183 0.87 16.04 -6.42
C ALA A 183 0.62 15.52 -5.01
N LEU A 184 -0.57 14.96 -4.78
CA LEU A 184 -0.96 14.31 -3.53
C LEU A 184 -0.21 12.98 -3.36
N SER A 185 0.04 12.60 -2.13
CA SER A 185 0.68 11.34 -1.79
C SER A 185 -0.38 10.27 -1.57
N ASP A 186 -0.55 9.36 -2.56
CA ASP A 186 -1.36 8.15 -2.42
C ASP A 186 -2.78 8.41 -1.92
N SER A 187 -3.51 9.25 -2.65
CA SER A 187 -4.80 9.79 -2.23
C SER A 187 -6.00 9.08 -2.85
N ILE A 188 -7.18 9.30 -2.25
CA ILE A 188 -8.46 8.85 -2.82
C ILE A 188 -8.80 9.51 -4.17
N PHE A 189 -8.08 10.57 -4.56
CA PHE A 189 -8.26 11.31 -5.81
C PHE A 189 -7.43 10.73 -6.98
N GLN A 190 -7.10 9.45 -6.94
CA GLN A 190 -6.41 8.83 -8.07
C GLN A 190 -7.28 8.88 -9.33
N GLY A 191 -6.67 9.30 -10.42
CA GLY A 191 -7.35 9.44 -11.71
C GLY A 191 -8.10 10.77 -11.91
N GLU A 192 -8.02 11.69 -10.97
CA GLU A 192 -8.76 12.93 -10.97
C GLU A 192 -7.83 14.15 -10.97
N LEU A 193 -8.31 15.24 -11.57
CA LEU A 193 -7.70 16.56 -11.49
C LEU A 193 -8.55 17.45 -10.59
N LEU A 194 -7.93 18.10 -9.61
CA LEU A 194 -8.61 19.04 -8.71
C LEU A 194 -8.25 20.46 -9.10
N MET A 195 -9.26 21.36 -9.16
CA MET A 195 -9.10 22.80 -9.35
C MET A 195 -9.95 23.57 -8.36
N ALA A 196 -9.69 24.85 -8.19
CA ALA A 196 -10.54 25.70 -7.36
C ALA A 196 -11.96 25.79 -7.94
N GLU A 197 -13.00 25.62 -7.10
CA GLU A 197 -14.42 25.65 -7.50
C GLU A 197 -14.79 26.92 -8.28
N GLN A 198 -14.27 28.08 -7.88
CA GLN A 198 -14.55 29.33 -8.57
C GLN A 198 -14.09 29.33 -10.04
N ARG A 199 -12.97 28.65 -10.32
CA ARG A 199 -12.47 28.45 -11.69
C ARG A 199 -13.30 27.42 -12.43
N PHE A 200 -13.68 26.34 -11.74
CA PHE A 200 -14.55 25.28 -12.29
C PHE A 200 -15.86 25.87 -12.79
N ILE A 201 -16.56 26.66 -11.98
CA ILE A 201 -17.85 27.28 -12.36
C ILE A 201 -17.71 28.17 -13.61
N ARG A 202 -16.60 28.90 -13.71
CA ARG A 202 -16.37 29.78 -14.88
C ARG A 202 -16.09 29.01 -16.17
N LEU A 203 -15.40 27.88 -16.06
CA LEU A 203 -14.96 27.09 -17.20
C LEU A 203 -16.00 26.06 -17.64
N PHE A 204 -16.78 25.56 -16.71
CA PHE A 204 -17.73 24.47 -16.89
C PHE A 204 -19.10 24.82 -16.28
N PRO A 205 -19.77 25.89 -16.74
CA PRO A 205 -21.05 26.35 -16.16
C PRO A 205 -22.19 25.35 -16.34
N GLU A 206 -22.10 24.43 -17.31
CA GLU A 206 -23.07 23.37 -17.54
C GLU A 206 -23.08 22.26 -16.48
N TRP A 207 -22.03 22.15 -15.68
CA TRP A 207 -21.92 21.14 -14.61
C TRP A 207 -22.29 21.76 -13.26
N GLU A 208 -23.61 21.95 -13.05
CA GLU A 208 -24.15 22.49 -11.81
C GLU A 208 -24.26 21.44 -10.70
N GLY A 209 -24.28 21.90 -9.45
CA GLY A 209 -24.41 21.07 -8.25
C GLY A 209 -23.16 20.26 -7.92
N TYR A 210 -23.29 19.43 -6.92
CA TYR A 210 -22.21 18.62 -6.37
C TYR A 210 -22.54 17.15 -6.54
N ARG A 211 -21.54 16.34 -6.87
CA ARG A 211 -21.72 14.90 -7.11
C ARG A 211 -20.69 14.03 -6.38
N PHE A 212 -19.72 14.66 -5.74
CA PHE A 212 -18.70 13.98 -4.98
C PHE A 212 -18.63 14.63 -3.61
N PHE A 213 -18.69 13.81 -2.56
CA PHE A 213 -18.73 14.28 -1.18
C PHE A 213 -17.76 13.46 -0.34
N LEU A 214 -17.11 14.12 0.63
CA LEU A 214 -16.33 13.48 1.68
C LEU A 214 -17.00 13.74 3.02
N ALA A 215 -17.16 12.73 3.85
CA ALA A 215 -17.74 12.85 5.16
C ALA A 215 -16.67 12.73 6.26
N ASP A 216 -16.54 13.80 7.05
CA ASP A 216 -15.76 13.84 8.28
C ASP A 216 -16.66 13.43 9.45
N MET A 217 -16.36 12.30 10.10
CA MET A 217 -17.18 11.71 11.14
C MET A 217 -16.40 10.72 11.99
N PRO A 218 -16.89 10.39 13.22
CA PRO A 218 -16.30 9.33 14.03
C PRO A 218 -16.40 7.96 13.34
N LEU A 219 -15.29 7.21 13.31
CA LEU A 219 -15.19 5.92 12.61
C LEU A 219 -16.19 4.85 13.13
N GLY A 220 -16.64 4.95 14.37
CA GLY A 220 -17.60 3.98 14.95
C GLY A 220 -19.02 4.06 14.38
N GLN A 221 -19.35 5.06 13.58
CA GLN A 221 -20.70 5.29 13.03
C GLN A 221 -20.76 5.09 11.50
N THR A 222 -19.68 4.67 10.87
CA THR A 222 -19.57 4.57 9.41
C THR A 222 -20.64 3.66 8.80
N GLY A 223 -20.91 2.49 9.38
CA GLY A 223 -21.89 1.55 8.86
C GLY A 223 -23.32 2.10 8.86
N ASP A 224 -23.74 2.67 9.99
CA ASP A 224 -25.10 3.23 10.15
C ASP A 224 -25.31 4.42 9.19
N VAL A 225 -24.29 5.29 9.08
CA VAL A 225 -24.36 6.47 8.19
C VAL A 225 -24.31 6.06 6.72
N THR A 226 -23.55 5.04 6.35
CA THR A 226 -23.53 4.50 4.98
C THR A 226 -24.93 4.03 4.58
N GLU A 227 -25.55 3.17 5.37
CA GLU A 227 -26.90 2.63 5.11
C GLU A 227 -27.95 3.75 5.04
N LEU A 228 -27.83 4.74 5.93
CA LEU A 228 -28.73 5.91 5.93
C LEU A 228 -28.60 6.72 4.64
N LEU A 229 -27.36 7.07 4.24
CA LEU A 229 -27.11 7.89 3.04
C LEU A 229 -27.58 7.16 1.77
N GLU A 230 -27.22 5.89 1.59
CA GLU A 230 -27.63 5.10 0.44
C GLU A 230 -29.15 4.96 0.35
N SER A 231 -29.80 4.67 1.46
CA SER A 231 -31.24 4.49 1.50
C SER A 231 -32.00 5.81 1.21
N ARG A 232 -31.57 6.94 1.82
CA ARG A 232 -32.24 8.22 1.69
C ARG A 232 -31.94 8.96 0.39
N LEU A 233 -30.72 8.81 -0.12
CA LEU A 233 -30.27 9.44 -1.36
C LEU A 233 -30.31 8.48 -2.56
N SER A 234 -31.07 7.38 -2.47
CA SER A 234 -31.27 6.44 -3.57
C SER A 234 -31.79 7.08 -4.85
N ASP A 235 -32.67 8.09 -4.73
CA ASP A 235 -33.21 8.86 -5.86
C ASP A 235 -32.12 9.66 -6.60
N PHE A 236 -31.03 10.02 -5.89
CA PHE A 236 -29.87 10.67 -6.49
C PHE A 236 -28.85 9.67 -7.02
N GLY A 237 -29.06 8.36 -6.80
CA GLY A 237 -28.12 7.31 -7.15
C GLY A 237 -26.84 7.40 -6.34
N ALA A 238 -26.97 7.61 -5.02
CA ALA A 238 -25.83 7.69 -4.12
C ALA A 238 -25.16 6.32 -3.96
N ASP A 239 -23.84 6.31 -4.13
CA ASP A 239 -22.92 5.21 -3.85
C ASP A 239 -21.95 5.65 -2.77
N VAL A 240 -21.94 4.96 -1.63
CA VAL A 240 -21.18 5.35 -0.45
C VAL A 240 -20.14 4.26 -0.13
N ALA A 241 -18.89 4.65 -0.09
CA ALA A 241 -17.80 3.75 0.25
C ALA A 241 -16.94 4.34 1.36
N SER A 242 -16.26 3.49 2.13
CA SER A 242 -15.23 3.99 3.04
C SER A 242 -14.02 4.48 2.24
N THR A 243 -13.34 5.52 2.74
CA THR A 243 -12.10 6.02 2.12
C THR A 243 -11.01 4.94 2.12
N SER A 244 -10.99 4.05 3.12
CA SER A 244 -10.10 2.90 3.16
C SER A 244 -10.38 1.88 2.06
N GLU A 245 -11.66 1.56 1.79
CA GLU A 245 -12.03 0.67 0.68
C GLU A 245 -11.66 1.25 -0.67
N ARG A 246 -11.83 2.57 -0.84
CA ARG A 246 -11.41 3.27 -2.06
C ARG A 246 -9.91 3.15 -2.27
N LEU A 247 -9.09 3.44 -1.24
CA LEU A 247 -7.63 3.29 -1.30
C LEU A 247 -7.21 1.83 -1.53
N ALA A 248 -7.80 0.89 -0.78
CA ALA A 248 -7.54 -0.53 -0.97
C ALA A 248 -7.92 -1.00 -2.39
N GLY A 249 -8.95 -0.41 -3.00
CA GLY A 249 -9.33 -0.64 -4.39
C GLY A 249 -8.22 -0.28 -5.38
N PHE A 250 -7.56 0.86 -5.20
CA PHE A 250 -6.43 1.28 -6.02
C PHE A 250 -5.20 0.36 -5.81
N HIS A 251 -4.95 -0.08 -4.58
CA HIS A 251 -3.82 -0.97 -4.27
C HIS A 251 -4.09 -2.44 -4.57
N ARG A 252 -5.33 -2.82 -4.93
CA ARG A 252 -5.71 -4.25 -5.14
C ARG A 252 -4.79 -4.95 -6.14
N VAL A 253 -4.43 -4.30 -7.24
CA VAL A 253 -3.54 -4.87 -8.25
C VAL A 253 -2.14 -5.05 -7.68
N GLU A 254 -1.60 -4.04 -7.00
CA GLU A 254 -0.30 -4.07 -6.34
C GLU A 254 -0.25 -5.19 -5.29
N TYR A 255 -1.25 -5.28 -4.43
CA TYR A 255 -1.35 -6.34 -3.41
C TYR A 255 -1.45 -7.74 -4.01
N THR A 256 -2.07 -7.90 -5.17
CA THR A 256 -2.13 -9.19 -5.88
C THR A 256 -0.73 -9.61 -6.33
N TYR A 257 0.07 -8.70 -6.89
CA TYR A 257 1.46 -8.98 -7.25
C TYR A 257 2.31 -9.27 -6.00
N LEU A 258 2.20 -8.45 -4.96
CA LEU A 258 2.93 -8.66 -3.69
C LEU A 258 2.60 -10.01 -3.06
N SER A 259 1.33 -10.39 -3.03
CA SER A 259 0.86 -11.69 -2.55
C SER A 259 1.46 -12.85 -3.35
N THR A 260 1.55 -12.72 -4.68
CA THR A 260 2.18 -13.73 -5.54
C THR A 260 3.68 -13.89 -5.23
N PHE A 261 4.39 -12.79 -5.05
CA PHE A 261 5.79 -12.83 -4.63
C PHE A 261 5.97 -13.43 -3.24
N GLN A 262 5.05 -13.14 -2.31
CA GLN A 262 5.07 -13.71 -0.97
C GLN A 262 4.85 -15.23 -1.00
N MET A 263 3.93 -15.72 -1.83
CA MET A 263 3.74 -17.16 -2.05
C MET A 263 5.00 -17.81 -2.65
N LEU A 264 5.65 -17.15 -3.61
CA LEU A 264 6.91 -17.62 -4.21
C LEU A 264 8.05 -17.66 -3.19
N GLY A 265 8.15 -16.63 -2.34
CA GLY A 265 9.08 -16.60 -1.21
C GLY A 265 8.83 -17.74 -0.21
N GLY A 266 7.56 -17.97 0.14
CA GLY A 266 7.12 -19.09 0.99
C GLY A 266 7.49 -20.46 0.39
N LEU A 267 7.26 -20.66 -0.91
CA LEU A 267 7.65 -21.87 -1.63
C LEU A 267 9.19 -22.06 -1.62
N GLY A 268 9.94 -20.96 -1.83
CA GLY A 268 11.40 -20.94 -1.73
C GLY A 268 11.88 -21.38 -0.35
N LEU A 269 11.22 -20.92 0.72
CA LEU A 269 11.52 -21.33 2.10
C LEU A 269 11.27 -22.81 2.31
N VAL A 270 10.13 -23.32 1.84
CA VAL A 270 9.79 -24.76 1.92
C VAL A 270 10.83 -25.60 1.18
N LEU A 271 11.14 -25.25 -0.07
CA LEU A 271 12.16 -25.97 -0.85
C LEU A 271 13.55 -25.86 -0.21
N GLY A 272 13.89 -24.68 0.34
CA GLY A 272 15.16 -24.46 1.07
C GLY A 272 15.27 -25.35 2.31
N THR A 273 14.20 -25.48 3.09
CA THR A 273 14.16 -26.33 4.29
C THR A 273 14.25 -27.82 3.95
N PHE A 274 13.55 -28.28 2.89
CA PHE A 274 13.71 -29.65 2.40
C PHE A 274 15.12 -29.92 1.86
N GLY A 275 15.67 -28.97 1.10
CA GLY A 275 17.04 -29.03 0.59
C GLY A 275 18.05 -29.13 1.73
N LEU A 276 17.90 -28.33 2.78
CA LEU A 276 18.72 -28.40 3.99
C LEU A 276 18.62 -29.78 4.63
N GLY A 277 17.40 -30.31 4.81
CA GLY A 277 17.19 -31.64 5.36
C GLY A 277 17.86 -32.76 4.55
N ALA A 278 17.77 -32.70 3.22
CA ALA A 278 18.44 -33.69 2.34
C ALA A 278 19.97 -33.59 2.41
N ILE A 279 20.52 -32.38 2.45
CA ILE A 279 21.97 -32.15 2.60
C ILE A 279 22.45 -32.66 3.95
N LEU A 280 21.70 -32.47 5.01
CA LEU A 280 22.01 -32.96 6.34
C LEU A 280 22.04 -34.48 6.40
N LEU A 281 20.98 -35.11 5.88
CA LEU A 281 20.93 -36.56 5.82
C LEU A 281 22.14 -37.13 5.08
N ARG A 282 22.50 -36.54 3.96
CA ARG A 282 23.68 -36.95 3.19
C ARG A 282 24.97 -36.69 3.93
N ASN A 283 25.16 -35.54 4.61
CA ASN A 283 26.36 -35.25 5.40
C ASN A 283 26.54 -36.26 6.53
N VAL A 284 25.46 -36.62 7.25
CA VAL A 284 25.50 -37.65 8.29
C VAL A 284 25.88 -39.01 7.69
N LEU A 285 25.33 -39.35 6.52
CA LEU A 285 25.64 -40.60 5.84
C LEU A 285 27.09 -40.64 5.32
N GLU A 286 27.63 -39.56 4.77
CA GLU A 286 29.04 -39.47 4.31
C GLU A 286 30.02 -39.53 5.47
N ARG A 287 29.70 -38.98 6.66
CA ARG A 287 30.55 -38.98 7.87
C ARG A 287 30.30 -40.17 8.81
N ARG A 288 29.60 -41.20 8.38
CA ARG A 288 29.23 -42.37 9.21
C ARG A 288 30.46 -42.98 9.91
N ARG A 289 31.59 -43.13 9.20
CA ARG A 289 32.81 -43.70 9.74
C ARG A 289 33.46 -42.82 10.80
N GLU A 290 33.52 -41.52 10.59
CA GLU A 290 34.03 -40.54 11.55
C GLU A 290 33.15 -40.50 12.81
N LEU A 291 31.82 -40.53 12.64
CA LEU A 291 30.85 -40.58 13.74
C LEU A 291 30.93 -41.86 14.54
N ALA A 292 31.23 -43.00 13.88
CA ALA A 292 31.46 -44.28 14.55
C ALA A 292 32.74 -44.28 15.38
N LEU A 293 33.82 -43.66 14.88
CA LEU A 293 35.09 -43.46 15.60
C LEU A 293 34.93 -42.57 16.84
N LEU A 294 34.23 -41.44 16.70
CA LEU A 294 33.95 -40.53 17.82
C LEU A 294 33.11 -41.24 18.91
N ARG A 295 32.17 -42.11 18.50
CA ARG A 295 31.37 -42.91 19.43
C ARG A 295 32.23 -43.92 20.19
N ALA A 296 33.24 -44.50 19.54
CA ALA A 296 34.21 -45.37 20.19
C ALA A 296 35.09 -44.61 21.21
N LEU A 297 35.26 -43.29 21.03
CA LEU A 297 35.97 -42.37 21.95
C LEU A 297 35.06 -41.87 23.09
N GLY A 298 33.81 -42.30 23.18
CA GLY A 298 32.90 -41.98 24.32
C GLY A 298 31.89 -40.86 24.07
N TYR A 299 31.82 -40.31 22.85
CA TYR A 299 30.80 -39.29 22.53
C TYR A 299 29.38 -39.90 22.57
N THR A 300 28.46 -39.18 23.20
CA THR A 300 27.03 -39.57 23.31
C THR A 300 26.24 -39.24 22.08
N ARG A 301 25.04 -39.85 21.93
CA ARG A 301 24.11 -39.48 20.86
C ARG A 301 23.65 -38.01 20.97
N SER A 302 23.60 -37.47 22.18
CA SER A 302 23.27 -36.09 22.44
C SER A 302 24.33 -35.13 21.89
N ASP A 303 25.60 -35.45 21.98
CA ASP A 303 26.69 -34.61 21.50
C ASP A 303 26.65 -34.50 19.97
N PHE A 304 26.35 -35.60 19.28
CA PHE A 304 26.15 -35.58 17.82
C PHE A 304 24.94 -34.79 17.41
N PHE A 305 23.82 -34.95 18.14
CA PHE A 305 22.60 -34.16 17.89
C PHE A 305 22.89 -32.67 18.04
N ALA A 306 23.56 -32.29 19.15
CA ALA A 306 23.91 -30.90 19.40
C ALA A 306 24.84 -30.31 18.31
N MET A 307 25.85 -31.08 17.86
CA MET A 307 26.75 -30.64 16.81
C MET A 307 26.06 -30.40 15.48
N VAL A 308 25.18 -31.33 15.06
CA VAL A 308 24.43 -31.21 13.79
C VAL A 308 23.41 -30.05 13.87
N VAL A 309 22.70 -29.91 14.99
CA VAL A 309 21.76 -28.81 15.19
C VAL A 309 22.51 -27.47 15.21
N ALA A 310 23.67 -27.36 15.86
CA ALA A 310 24.46 -26.13 15.88
C ALA A 310 24.93 -25.72 14.47
N GLU A 311 25.39 -26.67 13.64
CA GLU A 311 25.74 -26.41 12.23
C GLU A 311 24.54 -25.85 11.45
N ASN A 312 23.36 -26.42 11.64
CA ASN A 312 22.14 -25.99 10.97
C ASN A 312 21.64 -24.63 11.42
N VAL A 313 21.66 -24.37 12.73
CA VAL A 313 21.34 -23.07 13.29
C VAL A 313 22.26 -22.00 12.73
N LEU A 314 23.53 -22.28 12.61
CA LEU A 314 24.49 -21.34 12.05
C LEU A 314 24.21 -21.04 10.57
N LEU A 315 23.87 -22.04 9.76
CA LEU A 315 23.52 -21.84 8.36
C LEU A 315 22.21 -21.05 8.23
N LEU A 316 21.20 -21.37 9.06
CA LEU A 316 19.90 -20.70 9.07
C LEU A 316 20.03 -19.24 9.48
N VAL A 317 20.74 -18.97 10.59
CA VAL A 317 20.97 -17.61 11.08
C VAL A 317 21.77 -16.80 10.08
N SER A 318 22.80 -17.39 9.46
CA SER A 318 23.59 -16.71 8.43
C SER A 318 22.73 -16.34 7.22
N GLY A 319 21.84 -17.24 6.77
CA GLY A 319 20.89 -16.95 5.68
C GLY A 319 19.88 -15.85 6.04
N LEU A 320 19.31 -15.90 7.25
CA LEU A 320 18.42 -14.87 7.76
C LEU A 320 19.11 -13.50 7.80
N VAL A 321 20.30 -13.41 8.38
CA VAL A 321 21.04 -12.13 8.49
C VAL A 321 21.35 -11.57 7.10
N VAL A 322 21.88 -12.37 6.20
CA VAL A 322 22.21 -11.92 4.83
C VAL A 322 20.95 -11.48 4.10
N GLY A 323 19.85 -12.27 4.16
CA GLY A 323 18.60 -11.94 3.50
C GLY A 323 17.99 -10.65 4.04
N THR A 324 17.98 -10.47 5.36
CA THR A 324 17.47 -9.25 6.01
C THR A 324 18.30 -8.02 5.65
N VAL A 325 19.63 -8.12 5.68
CA VAL A 325 20.52 -7.01 5.30
C VAL A 325 20.29 -6.61 3.84
N CYS A 326 20.21 -7.58 2.93
CA CYS A 326 19.94 -7.31 1.52
C CYS A 326 18.55 -6.65 1.33
N ALA A 327 17.52 -7.10 2.07
CA ALA A 327 16.20 -6.50 2.04
C ALA A 327 16.24 -5.06 2.52
N LEU A 328 16.88 -4.77 3.65
CA LEU A 328 17.00 -3.42 4.20
C LEU A 328 17.72 -2.46 3.25
N ILE A 329 18.80 -2.93 2.60
CA ILE A 329 19.53 -2.13 1.60
C ILE A 329 18.62 -1.82 0.39
N SER A 330 17.86 -2.80 -0.07
CA SER A 330 16.93 -2.65 -1.22
C SER A 330 15.78 -1.68 -0.92
N ILE A 331 15.29 -1.67 0.32
CA ILE A 331 14.15 -0.86 0.76
C ILE A 331 14.59 0.56 1.18
N ALA A 332 15.87 0.75 1.54
CA ALA A 332 16.40 2.03 2.04
C ALA A 332 16.02 3.26 1.21
N PRO A 333 16.08 3.27 -0.15
CA PRO A 333 15.69 4.44 -0.94
C PRO A 333 14.23 4.84 -0.71
N MET A 334 13.33 3.86 -0.58
CA MET A 334 11.89 4.09 -0.36
C MET A 334 11.63 4.85 0.96
N PHE A 335 12.42 4.55 2.01
CA PHE A 335 12.27 5.25 3.30
C PHE A 335 12.76 6.68 3.27
N VAL A 336 13.80 6.96 2.50
CA VAL A 336 14.33 8.32 2.32
C VAL A 336 13.31 9.19 1.57
N ASP A 337 12.67 8.65 0.54
CA ASP A 337 11.76 9.41 -0.34
C ASP A 337 10.34 9.56 0.23
N ARG A 338 9.87 8.61 1.03
CA ARG A 338 8.46 8.52 1.45
C ARG A 338 8.22 8.68 2.96
N GLY A 339 9.28 8.80 3.78
CA GLY A 339 9.15 8.95 5.24
C GLY A 339 8.47 7.74 5.94
N GLY A 340 8.46 6.57 5.29
CA GLY A 340 7.79 5.37 5.77
C GLY A 340 8.38 4.84 7.07
N ARG A 341 7.52 4.31 7.95
CA ARG A 341 7.92 3.55 9.14
C ARG A 341 7.98 2.08 8.79
N LEU A 342 9.09 1.42 9.17
CA LEU A 342 9.16 -0.05 9.09
C LEU A 342 8.20 -0.64 10.13
N PRO A 343 7.29 -1.54 9.77
CA PRO A 343 6.53 -2.34 10.74
C PRO A 343 7.49 -3.36 11.37
N ALA A 344 8.32 -2.88 12.32
CA ALA A 344 9.40 -3.66 12.92
C ALA A 344 8.89 -4.90 13.67
N ASP A 345 7.72 -4.81 14.25
CA ASP A 345 6.99 -5.88 14.93
C ASP A 345 6.57 -6.99 13.96
N THR A 346 5.97 -6.63 12.81
CA THR A 346 5.57 -7.59 11.77
C THR A 346 6.78 -8.27 11.14
N VAL A 347 7.83 -7.50 10.81
CA VAL A 347 9.09 -8.04 10.29
C VAL A 347 9.74 -8.98 11.31
N ALA A 348 9.78 -8.61 12.60
CA ALA A 348 10.31 -9.46 13.67
C ALA A 348 9.51 -10.76 13.80
N LEU A 349 8.18 -10.70 13.75
CA LEU A 349 7.30 -11.88 13.81
C LEU A 349 7.54 -12.82 12.62
N LEU A 350 7.69 -12.28 11.41
CA LEU A 350 8.00 -13.06 10.21
C LEU A 350 9.37 -13.73 10.30
N LEU A 351 10.39 -12.99 10.75
CA LEU A 351 11.74 -13.56 10.95
C LEU A 351 11.74 -14.67 12.00
N LEU A 352 10.98 -14.51 13.10
CA LEU A 352 10.77 -15.56 14.08
C LEU A 352 10.04 -16.78 13.50
N GLY A 353 9.06 -16.55 12.64
CA GLY A 353 8.36 -17.62 11.90
C GLY A 353 9.28 -18.40 10.98
N VAL A 354 10.13 -17.71 10.21
CA VAL A 354 11.15 -18.34 9.34
C VAL A 354 12.17 -19.12 10.18
N LEU A 355 12.64 -18.54 11.27
CA LEU A 355 13.55 -19.22 12.21
C LEU A 355 12.90 -20.47 12.81
N GLY A 356 11.65 -20.37 13.27
CA GLY A 356 10.91 -21.48 13.88
C GLY A 356 10.67 -22.63 12.91
N THR A 357 10.20 -22.35 11.70
CA THR A 357 9.99 -23.38 10.66
C THR A 357 11.30 -24.04 10.24
N GLY A 358 12.38 -23.25 10.07
CA GLY A 358 13.70 -23.76 9.75
C GLY A 358 14.27 -24.65 10.86
N LEU A 359 14.10 -24.28 12.14
CA LEU A 359 14.51 -25.10 13.28
C LEU A 359 13.72 -26.41 13.37
N LEU A 360 12.40 -26.36 13.20
CA LEU A 360 11.55 -27.57 13.22
C LEU A 360 11.92 -28.54 12.10
N ALA A 361 12.15 -28.05 10.90
CA ALA A 361 12.59 -28.85 9.76
C ALA A 361 13.98 -29.47 10.00
N SER A 362 14.92 -28.69 10.57
CA SER A 362 16.25 -29.14 10.94
C SER A 362 16.21 -30.23 12.02
N LEU A 363 15.40 -30.03 13.06
CA LEU A 363 15.22 -31.05 14.13
C LEU A 363 14.62 -32.35 13.56
N GLY A 364 13.57 -32.23 12.71
CA GLY A 364 12.94 -33.38 12.05
C GLY A 364 13.95 -34.16 11.18
N ALA A 365 14.73 -33.47 10.36
CA ALA A 365 15.77 -34.08 9.52
C ALA A 365 16.87 -34.74 10.35
N THR A 366 17.30 -34.12 11.43
CA THR A 366 18.35 -34.66 12.34
C THR A 366 17.84 -35.91 13.04
N VAL A 367 16.57 -35.91 13.54
CA VAL A 367 15.98 -37.10 14.17
C VAL A 367 15.83 -38.24 13.14
N ALA A 368 15.40 -37.97 11.92
CA ALA A 368 15.31 -38.96 10.86
C ALA A 368 16.68 -39.54 10.50
N ALA A 369 17.70 -38.69 10.40
CA ALA A 369 19.08 -39.11 10.12
C ALA A 369 19.69 -40.01 11.23
N LEU A 370 19.40 -39.70 12.49
CA LEU A 370 19.90 -40.49 13.64
C LEU A 370 19.12 -41.81 13.83
N ARG A 371 17.92 -41.94 13.35
CA ARG A 371 17.12 -43.18 13.35
C ARG A 371 17.57 -44.18 12.26
N ALA A 372 18.28 -43.72 11.22
CA ALA A 372 18.81 -44.61 10.20
C ALA A 372 19.81 -45.62 10.84
N PRO A 373 19.69 -46.94 10.56
CA PRO A 373 20.49 -47.97 11.22
C PRO A 373 21.97 -47.81 10.85
N LEU A 374 22.76 -47.28 11.78
CA LEU A 374 24.20 -47.05 11.63
C LEU A 374 25.00 -48.38 11.61
N LEU A 375 24.41 -49.44 12.16
CA LEU A 375 25.12 -50.74 12.33
C LEU A 375 25.12 -51.59 11.03
N SER A 376 24.24 -51.36 10.08
CA SER A 376 24.25 -52.10 8.80
C SER A 376 25.40 -51.70 7.86
N ALA A 377 26.01 -50.51 8.07
CA ALA A 377 27.09 -50.01 7.24
C ALA A 377 28.48 -50.59 7.64
N LEU A 378 28.61 -51.25 8.81
CA LEU A 378 29.81 -51.92 9.27
C LEU A 378 29.81 -53.40 8.86
N ARG A 379 28.71 -53.92 8.28
CA ARG A 379 28.55 -55.35 7.95
C ARG A 379 28.70 -55.69 6.46
N THR A 380 28.91 -54.68 5.61
CA THR A 380 29.17 -54.88 4.17
C THR A 380 30.63 -54.65 3.87
N GLU A 381 31.46 -55.59 4.25
CA GLU A 381 32.68 -56.09 3.61
C GLU A 381 32.67 -57.59 3.69
#